data_353847e44d04260c90b6f996e1c67495
#
_entry.id   353847e44d04260c90b6f996e1c67495
#
_cell.length_a   1.000
_cell.length_b   1.000
_cell.length_c   1.000
_cell.angle_alpha   90.00
_cell.angle_beta   90.00
_cell.angle_gamma   90.00
#
_symmetry.space_group_name_H-M   'P 1'
#
loop_
_entity.id
_entity.type
_entity.pdbx_description
1 polymer ?
#
loop_
_entity_poly.entity_id
_entity_poly.type
_entity_poly.pdbx_seq_one_letter_code
_entity_poly.pdbx_strand_id
1 'polypeptide(L)'
;MHNCRFKVQGSKFLILLLLFSFSLAAFSQENDSLRNVKRNVGIVMGTEAALYAGSMTGLYYLWYANYNQSPFHFYNDNAEWLQMDKAGHSLSAYHVGLIGYESLRLAGCDERKSILYGAPLGFVFLTTVEIFDGLSTGWGFSWGDIAANALGTGLFMGQQALWHEQRISMKYSYHNTQFPQYRPDLLGSNLQERMLKDYNGQTIWLSFNVKSLFLNNESNFPSWINIALGYSAEGMTGGFYNATSYKGKQIPEFTRTRQFVLSPDIDLTRIPVDNKFLKTTLKVLSFIKIPMPAVMLDSNGCFTWHWLYF
;
A
#
# COMPACT_ATOMS: atom_id res chain seq x y z
N MET A 1 9.11 2.30 -38.67
CA MET A 1 8.62 0.96 -38.26
C MET A 1 9.53 0.44 -37.14
N HIS A 2 9.19 0.63 -35.89
CA HIS A 2 9.84 -0.06 -34.78
C HIS A 2 8.73 -0.64 -33.90
N ASN A 3 8.57 -1.96 -34.03
CA ASN A 3 7.72 -2.78 -33.19
C ASN A 3 8.34 -2.87 -31.78
N CYS A 4 7.94 -2.02 -30.86
CA CYS A 4 8.16 -2.27 -29.43
C CYS A 4 7.05 -3.19 -28.93
N ARG A 5 7.32 -4.48 -28.90
CA ARG A 5 6.54 -5.44 -28.13
C ARG A 5 6.85 -5.25 -26.66
N PHE A 6 6.05 -4.49 -25.95
CA PHE A 6 6.05 -4.48 -24.48
C PHE A 6 5.30 -5.71 -23.96
N LYS A 7 6.03 -6.73 -23.56
CA LYS A 7 5.52 -7.86 -22.79
C LYS A 7 5.43 -7.48 -21.31
N VAL A 8 4.20 -7.42 -20.83
CA VAL A 8 3.68 -7.70 -19.47
C VAL A 8 4.73 -7.96 -18.37
N GLN A 9 4.86 -7.04 -17.44
CA GLN A 9 5.69 -7.21 -16.24
C GLN A 9 5.02 -6.78 -14.92
N GLY A 10 3.74 -6.38 -14.92
CA GLY A 10 3.00 -5.99 -13.71
C GLY A 10 2.73 -7.12 -12.70
N SER A 11 2.77 -8.39 -13.15
CA SER A 11 2.56 -9.55 -12.26
C SER A 11 3.68 -9.77 -11.24
N LYS A 12 4.87 -9.22 -11.47
CA LYS A 12 6.04 -9.49 -10.63
C LYS A 12 6.05 -8.74 -9.32
N PHE A 13 5.40 -7.58 -9.23
CA PHE A 13 5.37 -6.78 -7.99
C PHE A 13 4.37 -7.35 -6.97
N LEU A 14 3.18 -7.73 -7.41
CA LEU A 14 2.20 -8.42 -6.56
C LEU A 14 2.72 -9.81 -6.14
N ILE A 15 3.43 -10.49 -7.04
CA ILE A 15 4.12 -11.76 -6.76
C ILE A 15 5.28 -11.54 -5.78
N LEU A 16 6.03 -10.44 -5.84
CA LEU A 16 7.07 -10.09 -4.88
C LEU A 16 6.50 -9.81 -3.49
N LEU A 17 5.40 -9.08 -3.37
CA LEU A 17 4.68 -8.90 -2.11
C LEU A 17 4.13 -10.23 -1.57
N LEU A 18 3.60 -11.10 -2.43
CA LEU A 18 3.12 -12.43 -2.07
C LEU A 18 4.28 -13.38 -1.73
N LEU A 19 5.39 -13.37 -2.47
CA LEU A 19 6.58 -14.18 -2.17
C LEU A 19 7.28 -13.73 -0.88
N PHE A 20 7.27 -12.42 -0.58
CA PHE A 20 7.74 -11.90 0.68
C PHE A 20 6.89 -12.41 1.85
N SER A 21 5.58 -12.47 1.67
CA SER A 21 4.65 -13.03 2.65
C SER A 21 4.84 -14.54 2.85
N PHE A 22 5.19 -15.29 1.81
CA PHE A 22 5.45 -16.72 1.88
C PHE A 22 6.80 -17.07 2.53
N SER A 23 7.84 -16.23 2.39
CA SER A 23 9.11 -16.44 3.07
C SER A 23 8.99 -16.33 4.59
N LEU A 24 8.04 -15.53 5.09
CA LEU A 24 7.71 -15.41 6.50
C LEU A 24 7.12 -16.71 7.11
N ALA A 25 6.44 -17.53 6.30
CA ALA A 25 5.84 -18.78 6.76
C ALA A 25 6.86 -19.92 7.00
N ALA A 26 8.07 -19.80 6.44
CA ALA A 26 9.09 -20.87 6.50
C ALA A 26 9.91 -20.90 7.81
N PHE A 27 9.83 -19.88 8.68
CA PHE A 27 10.69 -19.71 9.85
C PHE A 27 10.04 -20.09 11.19
N SER A 28 8.99 -20.91 11.20
CA SER A 28 8.38 -21.37 12.46
C SER A 28 9.13 -22.58 13.05
N GLN A 29 10.26 -22.35 13.70
CA GLN A 29 10.84 -23.34 14.60
C GLN A 29 11.35 -22.68 15.89
N GLU A 30 10.72 -23.11 16.98
CA GLU A 30 10.98 -22.77 18.36
C GLU A 30 12.18 -23.57 18.90
N ASN A 31 13.33 -22.88 19.08
CA ASN A 31 14.39 -23.26 20.03
C ASN A 31 15.47 -22.18 20.06
N ASP A 32 15.36 -21.26 21.01
CA ASP A 32 16.11 -20.01 21.02
C ASP A 32 17.32 -20.03 21.93
N SER A 33 18.46 -20.45 21.39
CA SER A 33 19.73 -19.97 21.90
C SER A 33 20.06 -18.62 21.27
N LEU A 34 20.70 -17.69 22.01
CA LEU A 34 21.15 -16.37 21.49
C LEU A 34 21.96 -16.48 20.18
N ARG A 35 22.63 -17.61 19.95
CA ARG A 35 23.37 -17.91 18.73
C ARG A 35 22.42 -18.12 17.54
N ASN A 36 21.27 -18.75 17.76
CA ASN A 36 20.27 -18.97 16.72
C ASN A 36 19.59 -17.66 16.34
N VAL A 37 19.27 -16.81 17.31
CA VAL A 37 18.69 -15.46 17.04
C VAL A 37 19.64 -14.64 16.18
N LYS A 38 20.94 -14.55 16.50
CA LYS A 38 21.92 -13.81 15.67
C LYS A 38 22.00 -14.34 14.24
N ARG A 39 22.01 -15.67 14.08
CA ARG A 39 22.02 -16.31 12.76
C ARG A 39 20.74 -15.99 11.98
N ASN A 40 19.57 -16.11 12.61
CA ASN A 40 18.28 -15.87 12.00
C ASN A 40 18.14 -14.38 11.59
N VAL A 41 18.57 -13.45 12.43
CA VAL A 41 18.62 -12.02 12.08
C VAL A 41 19.51 -11.78 10.86
N GLY A 42 20.69 -12.40 10.79
CA GLY A 42 21.56 -12.31 9.61
C GLY A 42 20.89 -12.82 8.33
N ILE A 43 20.16 -13.92 8.39
CA ILE A 43 19.41 -14.47 7.27
C ILE A 43 18.28 -13.52 6.86
N VAL A 44 17.48 -13.03 7.84
CA VAL A 44 16.38 -12.09 7.57
C VAL A 44 16.91 -10.81 6.92
N MET A 45 17.92 -10.18 7.51
CA MET A 45 18.53 -8.96 6.96
C MET A 45 19.09 -9.16 5.55
N GLY A 46 19.73 -10.30 5.29
CA GLY A 46 20.23 -10.66 3.96
C GLY A 46 19.08 -10.84 2.95
N THR A 47 18.00 -11.50 3.36
CA THR A 47 16.79 -11.68 2.53
C THR A 47 16.10 -10.35 2.25
N GLU A 48 15.92 -9.51 3.27
CA GLU A 48 15.34 -8.17 3.10
C GLU A 48 16.18 -7.29 2.18
N ALA A 49 17.51 -7.32 2.32
CA ALA A 49 18.42 -6.59 1.43
C ALA A 49 18.32 -7.08 -0.03
N ALA A 50 18.25 -8.39 -0.24
CA ALA A 50 18.09 -8.96 -1.58
C ALA A 50 16.72 -8.60 -2.19
N LEU A 51 15.65 -8.66 -1.42
CA LEU A 51 14.30 -8.28 -1.85
C LEU A 51 14.21 -6.77 -2.11
N TYR A 52 14.83 -5.96 -1.26
CA TYR A 52 14.94 -4.52 -1.45
C TYR A 52 15.64 -4.19 -2.77
N ALA A 53 16.83 -4.74 -2.99
CA ALA A 53 17.58 -4.53 -4.23
C ALA A 53 16.81 -5.02 -5.47
N GLY A 54 16.17 -6.20 -5.37
CA GLY A 54 15.33 -6.76 -6.43
C GLY A 54 14.11 -5.88 -6.73
N SER A 55 13.44 -5.38 -5.69
CA SER A 55 12.29 -4.47 -5.85
C SER A 55 12.70 -3.13 -6.45
N MET A 56 13.79 -2.52 -5.99
CA MET A 56 14.31 -1.26 -6.55
C MET A 56 14.72 -1.44 -8.02
N THR A 57 15.36 -2.57 -8.35
CA THR A 57 15.70 -2.90 -9.75
C THR A 57 14.42 -3.08 -10.59
N GLY A 58 13.42 -3.78 -10.07
CA GLY A 58 12.12 -3.94 -10.74
C GLY A 58 11.40 -2.62 -10.97
N LEU A 59 11.35 -1.76 -9.95
CA LEU A 59 10.78 -0.42 -10.04
C LEU A 59 11.51 0.45 -11.06
N TYR A 60 12.85 0.40 -11.08
CA TYR A 60 13.64 1.11 -12.08
C TYR A 60 13.21 0.75 -13.50
N TYR A 61 13.12 -0.54 -13.83
CA TYR A 61 12.70 -0.97 -15.16
C TYR A 61 11.23 -0.70 -15.48
N LEU A 62 10.35 -0.66 -14.47
CA LEU A 62 8.92 -0.44 -14.68
C LEU A 62 8.56 1.04 -14.86
N TRP A 63 9.27 1.94 -14.15
CA TRP A 63 8.94 3.36 -14.13
C TRP A 63 10.00 4.25 -14.76
N TYR A 64 11.29 4.01 -14.49
CA TYR A 64 12.35 4.99 -14.80
C TYR A 64 13.10 4.70 -16.09
N ALA A 65 13.20 3.44 -16.53
CA ALA A 65 14.05 3.06 -17.67
C ALA A 65 13.67 3.72 -19.01
N ASN A 66 12.45 4.24 -19.13
CA ASN A 66 11.97 4.92 -20.33
C ASN A 66 12.10 6.45 -20.26
N TYR A 67 12.61 6.99 -19.16
CA TYR A 67 12.79 8.42 -18.95
C TYR A 67 14.28 8.75 -18.88
N ASN A 68 14.64 9.94 -19.37
CA ASN A 68 16.02 10.41 -19.23
C ASN A 68 16.33 10.72 -17.76
N GLN A 69 17.56 10.55 -17.38
CA GLN A 69 18.04 11.05 -16.09
C GLN A 69 18.18 12.57 -16.13
N SER A 70 17.95 13.21 -14.99
CA SER A 70 18.11 14.64 -14.77
C SER A 70 18.99 14.88 -13.54
N PRO A 71 19.59 16.07 -13.40
CA PRO A 71 20.11 16.49 -12.09
C PRO A 71 19.00 16.40 -11.04
N PHE A 72 19.37 16.06 -9.82
CA PHE A 72 18.41 15.95 -8.71
C PHE A 72 17.60 17.24 -8.55
N HIS A 73 16.28 17.12 -8.51
CA HIS A 73 15.39 18.26 -8.36
C HIS A 73 14.16 17.93 -7.50
N PHE A 74 13.64 18.98 -6.88
CA PHE A 74 12.41 18.93 -6.10
C PHE A 74 11.20 19.25 -6.98
N TYR A 75 10.08 18.60 -6.66
CA TYR A 75 8.84 18.83 -7.37
C TYR A 75 7.66 18.90 -6.39
N ASN A 76 6.73 19.81 -6.60
CA ASN A 76 5.55 19.92 -5.78
C ASN A 76 4.36 19.26 -6.48
N ASP A 77 4.13 18.03 -6.19
CA ASP A 77 3.05 17.19 -6.69
C ASP A 77 1.86 17.07 -5.71
N ASN A 78 1.82 17.90 -4.67
CA ASN A 78 0.78 17.83 -3.63
C ASN A 78 -0.66 17.95 -4.15
N ALA A 79 -0.87 18.53 -5.33
CA ALA A 79 -2.19 18.63 -5.95
C ALA A 79 -2.46 17.53 -6.98
N GLU A 80 -1.47 16.67 -7.27
CA GLU A 80 -1.64 15.58 -8.23
C GLU A 80 -2.61 14.52 -7.73
N TRP A 81 -3.33 13.92 -8.67
CA TRP A 81 -4.22 12.78 -8.46
C TRP A 81 -5.18 12.93 -7.28
N LEU A 82 -5.54 14.18 -6.93
CA LEU A 82 -6.35 14.50 -5.74
C LEU A 82 -5.79 13.85 -4.45
N GLN A 83 -4.47 13.77 -4.29
CA GLN A 83 -3.72 13.17 -3.18
C GLN A 83 -3.85 11.64 -3.04
N MET A 84 -4.39 10.93 -4.04
CA MET A 84 -4.43 9.45 -4.00
C MET A 84 -3.02 8.85 -3.94
N ASP A 85 -2.06 9.47 -4.58
CA ASP A 85 -0.66 9.14 -4.53
C ASP A 85 -0.12 9.18 -3.09
N LYS A 86 -0.35 10.26 -2.36
CA LYS A 86 0.06 10.41 -0.94
C LYS A 86 -0.60 9.35 -0.04
N ALA A 87 -1.87 9.04 -0.29
CA ALA A 87 -2.55 7.96 0.42
C ALA A 87 -1.90 6.59 0.12
N GLY A 88 -1.51 6.35 -1.15
CA GLY A 88 -0.77 5.17 -1.58
C GLY A 88 0.61 5.05 -0.94
N HIS A 89 1.37 6.14 -0.84
CA HIS A 89 2.65 6.22 -0.13
C HIS A 89 2.50 5.86 1.34
N SER A 90 1.51 6.43 2.05
CA SER A 90 1.23 6.10 3.46
C SER A 90 0.87 4.63 3.64
N LEU A 91 0.00 4.08 2.80
CA LEU A 91 -0.39 2.66 2.82
C LEU A 91 0.84 1.77 2.63
N SER A 92 1.66 2.05 1.62
CA SER A 92 2.84 1.26 1.27
C SER A 92 3.88 1.31 2.39
N ALA A 93 4.15 2.49 2.95
CA ALA A 93 5.09 2.66 4.05
C ALA A 93 4.63 1.92 5.33
N TYR A 94 3.31 1.95 5.64
CA TYR A 94 2.73 1.20 6.74
C TYR A 94 2.95 -0.31 6.57
N HIS A 95 2.64 -0.88 5.39
CA HIS A 95 2.75 -2.33 5.18
C HIS A 95 4.19 -2.82 5.03
N VAL A 96 5.07 -2.07 4.38
CA VAL A 96 6.49 -2.43 4.32
C VAL A 96 7.11 -2.34 5.72
N GLY A 97 6.71 -1.37 6.53
CA GLY A 97 7.11 -1.27 7.93
C GLY A 97 6.60 -2.44 8.78
N LEU A 98 5.35 -2.85 8.60
CA LEU A 98 4.80 -4.07 9.24
C LEU A 98 5.61 -5.31 8.86
N ILE A 99 5.96 -5.47 7.60
CA ILE A 99 6.75 -6.61 7.12
C ILE A 99 8.14 -6.62 7.78
N GLY A 100 8.85 -5.49 7.80
CA GLY A 100 10.16 -5.40 8.44
C GLY A 100 10.11 -5.68 9.96
N TYR A 101 9.08 -5.21 10.65
CA TYR A 101 8.84 -5.54 12.06
C TYR A 101 8.63 -7.04 12.26
N GLU A 102 7.72 -7.65 11.51
CA GLU A 102 7.35 -9.05 11.65
C GLU A 102 8.50 -9.99 11.31
N SER A 103 9.30 -9.67 10.31
CA SER A 103 10.46 -10.50 9.95
C SER A 103 11.51 -10.53 11.06
N LEU A 104 11.77 -9.40 11.74
CA LEU A 104 12.65 -9.39 12.91
C LEU A 104 12.02 -10.11 14.11
N ARG A 105 10.70 -10.03 14.33
CA ARG A 105 10.00 -10.83 15.35
C ARG A 105 10.17 -12.33 15.09
N LEU A 106 10.01 -12.77 13.85
CA LEU A 106 10.21 -14.16 13.44
C LEU A 106 11.67 -14.62 13.59
N ALA A 107 12.64 -13.71 13.43
CA ALA A 107 14.05 -14.00 13.71
C ALA A 107 14.38 -14.17 15.20
N GLY A 108 13.41 -13.88 16.11
CA GLY A 108 13.57 -13.96 17.56
C GLY A 108 14.00 -12.63 18.22
N CYS A 109 13.94 -11.50 17.51
CA CYS A 109 14.17 -10.19 18.13
C CYS A 109 13.05 -9.84 19.09
N ASP A 110 13.40 -9.14 20.16
CA ASP A 110 12.40 -8.51 21.04
C ASP A 110 11.60 -7.44 20.29
N GLU A 111 10.43 -7.10 20.83
CA GLU A 111 9.50 -6.18 20.21
C GLU A 111 10.12 -4.80 19.98
N ARG A 112 10.82 -4.26 20.99
CA ARG A 112 11.44 -2.95 20.91
C ARG A 112 12.46 -2.85 19.78
N LYS A 113 13.31 -3.87 19.61
CA LYS A 113 14.27 -3.91 18.50
C LYS A 113 13.57 -4.03 17.16
N SER A 114 12.51 -4.84 17.09
CA SER A 114 11.73 -5.00 15.85
C SER A 114 11.03 -3.70 15.44
N ILE A 115 10.52 -2.91 16.40
CA ILE A 115 9.98 -1.58 16.14
C ILE A 115 11.08 -0.63 15.64
N LEU A 116 12.24 -0.60 16.31
CA LEU A 116 13.28 0.40 16.02
C LEU A 116 14.06 0.10 14.72
N TYR A 117 14.26 -1.17 14.39
CA TYR A 117 15.12 -1.57 13.26
C TYR A 117 14.36 -2.19 12.10
N GLY A 118 13.19 -2.80 12.34
CA GLY A 118 12.38 -3.40 11.29
C GLY A 118 11.36 -2.43 10.69
N ALA A 119 10.58 -1.79 11.52
CA ALA A 119 9.50 -0.92 11.04
C ALA A 119 9.97 0.30 10.20
N PRO A 120 11.13 0.93 10.42
CA PRO A 120 11.62 2.01 9.55
C PRO A 120 11.88 1.60 8.10
N LEU A 121 11.91 0.30 7.79
CA LEU A 121 12.08 -0.21 6.42
C LEU A 121 11.05 0.41 5.46
N GLY A 122 9.81 0.64 5.92
CA GLY A 122 8.76 1.28 5.12
C GLY A 122 9.16 2.69 4.67
N PHE A 123 9.59 3.51 5.61
CA PHE A 123 10.06 4.87 5.33
C PHE A 123 11.29 4.89 4.42
N VAL A 124 12.30 4.03 4.72
CA VAL A 124 13.55 3.96 3.94
C VAL A 124 13.26 3.52 2.50
N PHE A 125 12.43 2.48 2.33
CA PHE A 125 12.09 1.97 1.01
C PHE A 125 11.43 3.04 0.13
N LEU A 126 10.39 3.68 0.64
CA LEU A 126 9.64 4.71 -0.11
C LEU A 126 10.47 6.00 -0.31
N THR A 127 11.32 6.37 0.66
CA THR A 127 12.24 7.50 0.48
C THR A 127 13.26 7.23 -0.63
N THR A 128 13.69 5.98 -0.84
CA THR A 128 14.55 5.63 -1.97
C THR A 128 13.83 5.78 -3.31
N VAL A 129 12.53 5.49 -3.36
CA VAL A 129 11.69 5.77 -4.55
C VAL A 129 11.71 7.27 -4.85
N GLU A 130 11.49 8.12 -3.84
CA GLU A 130 11.53 9.58 -3.99
C GLU A 130 12.90 10.10 -4.49
N ILE A 131 14.00 9.45 -4.09
CA ILE A 131 15.32 9.80 -4.62
C ILE A 131 15.41 9.47 -6.12
N PHE A 132 14.85 8.36 -6.56
CA PHE A 132 14.79 8.01 -7.98
C PHE A 132 13.91 8.99 -8.76
N ASP A 133 12.77 9.40 -8.19
CA ASP A 133 11.90 10.43 -8.76
C ASP A 133 12.66 11.75 -8.93
N GLY A 134 13.42 12.16 -7.92
CA GLY A 134 14.28 13.34 -7.97
C GLY A 134 15.36 13.32 -9.05
N LEU A 135 15.75 12.14 -9.52
CA LEU A 135 16.77 11.93 -10.57
C LEU A 135 16.15 11.67 -11.96
N SER A 136 14.83 11.71 -12.12
CA SER A 136 14.12 11.40 -13.36
C SER A 136 13.50 12.64 -13.99
N THR A 137 13.57 12.78 -15.32
CA THR A 137 12.87 13.86 -16.04
C THR A 137 11.34 13.71 -16.01
N GLY A 138 10.81 12.57 -15.59
CA GLY A 138 9.38 12.29 -15.55
C GLY A 138 8.69 12.70 -14.26
N TRP A 139 9.47 12.85 -13.18
CA TRP A 139 8.99 13.14 -11.82
C TRP A 139 9.94 14.11 -11.12
N GLY A 140 9.92 14.18 -9.81
CA GLY A 140 10.84 14.92 -8.97
C GLY A 140 10.66 14.53 -7.51
N PHE A 141 11.63 14.83 -6.66
CA PHE A 141 11.56 14.53 -5.23
C PHE A 141 10.45 15.33 -4.56
N SER A 142 9.50 14.65 -3.93
CA SER A 142 8.34 15.25 -3.27
C SER A 142 8.45 15.23 -1.75
N TRP A 143 8.41 16.40 -1.12
CA TRP A 143 8.29 16.50 0.35
C TRP A 143 6.91 16.02 0.84
N GLY A 144 5.87 16.09 0.00
CA GLY A 144 4.56 15.54 0.31
C GLY A 144 4.59 14.03 0.48
N ASP A 145 5.34 13.33 -0.39
CA ASP A 145 5.50 11.88 -0.32
C ASP A 145 6.38 11.44 0.84
N ILE A 146 7.43 12.20 1.15
CA ILE A 146 8.22 11.98 2.38
C ILE A 146 7.34 12.10 3.63
N ALA A 147 6.47 13.11 3.69
CA ALA A 147 5.53 13.26 4.80
C ALA A 147 4.53 12.09 4.86
N ALA A 148 4.00 11.65 3.72
CA ALA A 148 3.11 10.51 3.63
C ALA A 148 3.79 9.21 4.06
N ASN A 149 5.05 8.99 3.65
CA ASN A 149 5.88 7.85 4.08
C ASN A 149 6.09 7.86 5.60
N ALA A 150 6.40 9.04 6.17
CA ALA A 150 6.55 9.20 7.61
C ALA A 150 5.24 8.94 8.36
N LEU A 151 4.09 9.39 7.84
CA LEU A 151 2.78 9.16 8.44
C LEU A 151 2.42 7.66 8.46
N GLY A 152 2.60 6.94 7.35
CA GLY A 152 2.31 5.52 7.28
C GLY A 152 3.19 4.70 8.24
N THR A 153 4.51 4.91 8.19
CA THR A 153 5.46 4.26 9.10
C THR A 153 5.20 4.64 10.56
N GLY A 154 4.95 5.92 10.83
CA GLY A 154 4.65 6.44 12.17
C GLY A 154 3.34 5.89 12.73
N LEU A 155 2.31 5.73 11.91
CA LEU A 155 1.06 5.09 12.31
C LEU A 155 1.29 3.65 12.78
N PHE A 156 2.09 2.87 12.05
CA PHE A 156 2.45 1.52 12.45
C PHE A 156 3.27 1.50 13.74
N MET A 157 4.38 2.23 13.76
CA MET A 157 5.32 2.24 14.89
C MET A 157 4.69 2.77 16.17
N GLY A 158 3.91 3.85 16.07
CA GLY A 158 3.26 4.49 17.21
C GLY A 158 2.28 3.54 17.90
N GLN A 159 1.45 2.84 17.13
CA GLN A 159 0.51 1.87 17.69
C GLN A 159 1.24 0.70 18.35
N GLN A 160 2.26 0.17 17.67
CA GLN A 160 3.01 -0.96 18.20
C GLN A 160 3.78 -0.61 19.48
N ALA A 161 4.31 0.61 19.56
CA ALA A 161 5.02 1.10 20.75
C ALA A 161 4.10 1.41 21.93
N LEU A 162 2.89 1.92 21.66
CA LEU A 162 1.96 2.37 22.71
C LEU A 162 1.00 1.27 23.16
N TRP A 163 0.54 0.43 22.23
CA TRP A 163 -0.52 -0.55 22.48
C TRP A 163 -0.10 -2.00 22.31
N HIS A 164 1.09 -2.24 21.76
CA HIS A 164 1.60 -3.59 21.41
C HIS A 164 0.69 -4.33 20.41
N GLU A 165 -0.19 -3.60 19.75
CA GLU A 165 -1.12 -4.11 18.74
C GLU A 165 -1.52 -3.01 17.75
N GLN A 166 -1.96 -3.42 16.56
CA GLN A 166 -2.54 -2.50 15.60
C GLN A 166 -4.06 -2.42 15.83
N ARG A 167 -4.56 -1.25 16.25
CA ARG A 167 -5.99 -0.95 16.45
C ARG A 167 -6.59 -0.25 15.25
N ILE A 168 -5.75 0.41 14.46
CA ILE A 168 -6.08 1.09 13.22
C ILE A 168 -5.19 0.48 12.13
N SER A 169 -5.76 -0.21 11.16
CA SER A 169 -5.02 -0.79 10.04
C SER A 169 -5.31 -0.04 8.74
N MET A 170 -4.27 0.14 7.93
CA MET A 170 -4.44 0.64 6.57
C MET A 170 -4.79 -0.51 5.64
N LYS A 171 -5.79 -0.31 4.77
CA LYS A 171 -6.24 -1.34 3.82
C LYS A 171 -6.44 -0.75 2.43
N TYR A 172 -6.51 -1.62 1.47
CA TYR A 172 -6.64 -1.32 0.05
C TYR A 172 -7.83 -2.05 -0.55
N SER A 173 -8.55 -1.38 -1.45
CA SER A 173 -9.46 -2.03 -2.37
C SER A 173 -9.36 -1.42 -3.76
N TYR A 174 -9.81 -2.16 -4.76
CA TYR A 174 -9.75 -1.73 -6.15
C TYR A 174 -10.97 -2.23 -6.91
N HIS A 175 -11.55 -1.38 -7.72
CA HIS A 175 -12.55 -1.72 -8.73
C HIS A 175 -12.13 -1.23 -10.11
N ASN A 176 -12.57 -1.94 -11.15
CA ASN A 176 -12.29 -1.52 -12.52
C ASN A 176 -13.05 -0.24 -12.88
N THR A 177 -12.36 0.71 -13.50
CA THR A 177 -12.95 1.95 -14.00
C THR A 177 -12.91 2.04 -15.52
N GLN A 178 -13.59 3.05 -16.07
CA GLN A 178 -13.54 3.32 -17.52
C GLN A 178 -12.33 4.16 -17.95
N PHE A 179 -11.61 4.80 -17.01
CA PHE A 179 -10.60 5.82 -17.35
C PHE A 179 -9.36 5.27 -18.07
N PRO A 180 -8.87 4.04 -17.80
CA PRO A 180 -7.72 3.48 -18.49
C PRO A 180 -7.89 3.34 -20.01
N GLN A 181 -9.13 3.24 -20.54
CA GLN A 181 -9.34 3.20 -21.98
C GLN A 181 -8.92 4.51 -22.68
N TYR A 182 -8.96 5.65 -21.97
CA TYR A 182 -8.58 6.95 -22.51
C TYR A 182 -7.07 7.22 -22.41
N ARG A 183 -6.43 6.71 -21.36
CA ARG A 183 -5.00 6.91 -21.09
C ARG A 183 -4.34 5.61 -20.58
N PRO A 184 -4.28 4.54 -21.42
CA PRO A 184 -3.75 3.23 -20.98
C PRO A 184 -2.26 3.27 -20.64
N ASP A 185 -1.49 4.17 -21.21
CA ASP A 185 -0.08 4.42 -20.90
C ASP A 185 0.12 4.94 -19.46
N LEU A 186 -0.82 5.75 -18.98
CA LEU A 186 -0.75 6.43 -17.69
C LEU A 186 -1.51 5.66 -16.60
N LEU A 187 -2.69 5.14 -16.92
CA LEU A 187 -3.61 4.49 -15.99
C LEU A 187 -3.57 2.94 -16.05
N GLY A 188 -2.72 2.39 -16.90
CA GLY A 188 -2.53 0.95 -17.05
C GLY A 188 -3.31 0.32 -18.19
N SER A 189 -2.63 -0.55 -18.94
CA SER A 189 -3.15 -1.26 -20.11
C SER A 189 -3.79 -2.62 -19.79
N ASN A 190 -3.47 -3.19 -18.63
CA ASN A 190 -3.99 -4.46 -18.15
C ASN A 190 -4.40 -4.35 -16.67
N LEU A 191 -5.10 -5.36 -16.14
CA LEU A 191 -5.63 -5.32 -14.77
C LEU A 191 -4.55 -5.06 -13.71
N GLN A 192 -3.39 -5.67 -13.85
CA GLN A 192 -2.30 -5.54 -12.86
C GLN A 192 -1.73 -4.12 -12.84
N GLU A 193 -1.53 -3.53 -14.03
CA GLU A 193 -1.10 -2.13 -14.12
C GLU A 193 -2.18 -1.17 -13.61
N ARG A 194 -3.46 -1.44 -13.91
CA ARG A 194 -4.58 -0.62 -13.43
C ARG A 194 -4.68 -0.62 -11.91
N MET A 195 -4.54 -1.77 -11.27
CA MET A 195 -4.50 -1.86 -9.81
C MET A 195 -3.41 -0.99 -9.19
N LEU A 196 -2.32 -0.70 -9.90
CA LEU A 196 -1.19 0.11 -9.42
C LEU A 196 -1.25 1.56 -9.87
N LYS A 197 -1.81 1.86 -11.05
CA LYS A 197 -1.71 3.16 -11.71
C LYS A 197 -3.05 3.89 -11.82
N ASP A 198 -4.18 3.16 -11.85
CA ASP A 198 -5.50 3.78 -11.95
C ASP A 198 -6.01 4.20 -10.59
N TYR A 199 -5.60 5.38 -10.16
CA TYR A 199 -6.07 5.97 -8.91
C TYR A 199 -7.59 6.16 -8.82
N ASN A 200 -8.31 6.17 -9.97
CA ASN A 200 -9.77 6.26 -9.96
C ASN A 200 -10.44 5.00 -9.40
N GLY A 201 -9.79 3.84 -9.52
CA GLY A 201 -10.33 2.57 -9.01
C GLY A 201 -9.86 2.22 -7.62
N GLN A 202 -8.91 2.98 -7.07
CA GLN A 202 -8.31 2.69 -5.78
C GLN A 202 -9.09 3.35 -4.63
N THR A 203 -9.21 2.63 -3.52
CA THR A 203 -9.66 3.21 -2.25
C THR A 203 -8.68 2.81 -1.16
N ILE A 204 -8.16 3.80 -0.44
CA ILE A 204 -7.28 3.60 0.70
C ILE A 204 -8.12 3.78 1.97
N TRP A 205 -8.03 2.81 2.87
CA TRP A 205 -8.88 2.72 4.04
C TRP A 205 -8.08 2.81 5.33
N LEU A 206 -8.65 3.50 6.32
CA LEU A 206 -8.31 3.37 7.73
C LEU A 206 -9.41 2.52 8.39
N SER A 207 -9.04 1.33 8.83
CA SER A 207 -9.93 0.36 9.46
C SER A 207 -9.71 0.34 10.97
N PHE A 208 -10.70 0.79 11.72
CA PHE A 208 -10.69 1.00 13.16
C PHE A 208 -11.30 -0.20 13.87
N ASN A 209 -10.55 -0.83 14.77
CA ASN A 209 -11.07 -1.94 15.55
C ASN A 209 -12.01 -1.44 16.65
N VAL A 210 -13.29 -1.79 16.52
CA VAL A 210 -14.34 -1.28 17.41
C VAL A 210 -14.09 -1.70 18.86
N LYS A 211 -13.76 -2.98 19.08
CA LYS A 211 -13.54 -3.50 20.43
C LYS A 211 -12.35 -2.83 21.11
N SER A 212 -11.22 -2.77 20.45
CA SER A 212 -9.98 -2.26 21.05
C SER A 212 -9.95 -0.74 21.27
N LEU A 213 -10.76 0.03 20.51
CA LEU A 213 -10.75 1.50 20.58
C LEU A 213 -11.90 2.05 21.42
N PHE A 214 -13.08 1.42 21.37
CA PHE A 214 -14.31 2.04 21.90
C PHE A 214 -15.00 1.22 22.99
N LEU A 215 -14.62 -0.05 23.20
CA LEU A 215 -15.26 -0.93 24.15
C LEU A 215 -14.26 -1.45 25.19
N ASN A 216 -14.79 -1.88 26.34
CA ASN A 216 -13.99 -2.53 27.37
C ASN A 216 -13.57 -3.94 26.93
N ASN A 217 -12.42 -4.42 27.40
CA ASN A 217 -11.89 -5.75 27.11
C ASN A 217 -12.84 -6.88 27.51
N GLU A 218 -13.68 -6.68 28.51
CA GLU A 218 -14.69 -7.64 28.99
C GLU A 218 -15.93 -7.75 28.09
N SER A 219 -16.06 -6.86 27.08
CA SER A 219 -17.16 -6.90 26.13
C SER A 219 -17.16 -8.18 25.30
N ASN A 220 -18.33 -8.81 25.16
CA ASN A 220 -18.56 -9.96 24.27
C ASN A 220 -18.60 -9.58 22.78
N PHE A 221 -18.34 -8.31 22.43
CA PHE A 221 -18.31 -7.84 21.06
C PHE A 221 -17.20 -8.55 20.27
N PRO A 222 -17.46 -9.03 19.04
CA PRO A 222 -16.49 -9.73 18.24
C PRO A 222 -15.25 -8.86 17.94
N SER A 223 -14.06 -9.37 18.26
CA SER A 223 -12.81 -8.64 18.10
C SER A 223 -12.41 -8.37 16.63
N TRP A 224 -13.02 -9.09 15.69
CA TRP A 224 -12.76 -9.00 14.26
C TRP A 224 -13.66 -8.00 13.52
N ILE A 225 -14.60 -7.33 14.21
CA ILE A 225 -15.48 -6.31 13.61
C ILE A 225 -14.79 -4.94 13.71
N ASN A 226 -14.64 -4.31 12.56
CA ASN A 226 -14.09 -2.97 12.40
C ASN A 226 -15.09 -2.04 11.72
N ILE A 227 -14.83 -0.74 11.79
CA ILE A 227 -15.42 0.31 10.95
C ILE A 227 -14.30 0.92 10.13
N ALA A 228 -14.50 1.06 8.83
CA ALA A 228 -13.49 1.59 7.93
C ALA A 228 -13.93 2.93 7.31
N LEU A 229 -13.01 3.89 7.31
CA LEU A 229 -13.11 5.14 6.58
C LEU A 229 -12.20 5.05 5.34
N GLY A 230 -12.78 5.19 4.16
CA GLY A 230 -12.10 5.14 2.87
C GLY A 230 -11.92 6.53 2.27
N TYR A 231 -10.78 6.73 1.64
CA TYR A 231 -10.51 7.84 0.74
C TYR A 231 -10.29 7.32 -0.66
N SER A 232 -11.01 7.90 -1.62
CA SER A 232 -10.95 7.58 -3.03
C SER A 232 -11.09 8.86 -3.86
N ALA A 233 -10.80 8.78 -5.15
CA ALA A 233 -11.03 9.88 -6.08
C ALA A 233 -11.40 9.32 -7.45
N GLU A 234 -12.15 10.09 -8.22
CA GLU A 234 -12.63 9.66 -9.53
C GLU A 234 -12.61 10.81 -10.54
N GLY A 235 -12.74 10.49 -11.82
CA GLY A 235 -12.81 11.46 -12.90
C GLY A 235 -11.46 11.98 -13.37
N MET A 236 -10.36 11.24 -13.11
CA MET A 236 -9.00 11.68 -13.40
C MET A 236 -8.41 10.97 -14.63
N THR A 237 -8.00 11.74 -15.64
CA THR A 237 -7.22 11.25 -16.80
C THR A 237 -5.81 11.83 -16.85
N GLY A 238 -5.38 12.52 -15.80
CA GLY A 238 -4.04 13.08 -15.61
C GLY A 238 -3.82 13.55 -14.17
N GLY A 239 -2.58 13.82 -13.79
CA GLY A 239 -2.21 14.20 -12.42
C GLY A 239 -2.89 15.46 -11.93
N PHE A 240 -2.54 16.62 -12.50
CA PHE A 240 -3.14 17.92 -12.14
C PHE A 240 -4.45 18.19 -12.87
N TYR A 241 -4.50 17.91 -14.17
CA TYR A 241 -5.62 18.23 -15.06
C TYR A 241 -5.96 17.03 -15.94
N ASN A 242 -7.19 16.97 -16.38
CA ASN A 242 -7.63 15.99 -17.34
C ASN A 242 -7.14 16.36 -18.74
N ALA A 243 -6.61 15.39 -19.46
CA ALA A 243 -6.25 15.58 -20.85
C ALA A 243 -7.50 15.69 -21.72
N THR A 244 -7.51 16.62 -22.68
CA THR A 244 -8.61 16.80 -23.64
C THR A 244 -8.53 15.84 -24.84
N SER A 245 -7.33 15.31 -25.11
CA SER A 245 -7.11 14.36 -26.20
C SER A 245 -5.91 13.44 -25.92
N TYR A 246 -5.90 12.27 -26.55
CA TYR A 246 -4.80 11.32 -26.49
C TYR A 246 -4.64 10.60 -27.85
N LYS A 247 -3.44 10.67 -28.43
CA LYS A 247 -3.12 10.05 -29.77
C LYS A 247 -4.14 10.41 -30.83
N GLY A 248 -4.57 11.68 -30.87
CA GLY A 248 -5.51 12.22 -31.85
C GLY A 248 -6.99 11.90 -31.58
N LYS A 249 -7.33 11.19 -30.50
CA LYS A 249 -8.71 10.93 -30.07
C LYS A 249 -9.10 11.90 -28.96
N GLN A 250 -10.27 12.49 -29.05
CA GLN A 250 -10.83 13.35 -28.00
C GLN A 250 -11.17 12.50 -26.77
N ILE A 251 -10.88 13.04 -25.59
CA ILE A 251 -11.28 12.47 -24.30
C ILE A 251 -12.50 13.25 -23.81
N PRO A 252 -13.58 12.58 -23.38
CA PRO A 252 -14.72 13.27 -22.78
C PRO A 252 -14.29 14.09 -21.56
N GLU A 253 -15.01 15.16 -21.29
CA GLU A 253 -14.83 15.96 -20.10
C GLU A 253 -15.32 15.18 -18.86
N PHE A 254 -14.48 15.04 -17.85
CA PHE A 254 -14.81 14.40 -16.59
C PHE A 254 -14.59 15.36 -15.44
N THR A 255 -15.53 15.39 -14.50
CA THR A 255 -15.38 16.13 -13.25
C THR A 255 -14.54 15.32 -12.26
N ARG A 256 -13.47 15.92 -11.78
CA ARG A 256 -12.59 15.31 -10.75
C ARG A 256 -13.22 15.47 -9.39
N THR A 257 -13.50 14.38 -8.71
CA THR A 257 -14.16 14.35 -7.40
C THR A 257 -13.36 13.55 -6.39
N ARG A 258 -13.33 14.04 -5.15
CA ARG A 258 -12.88 13.26 -3.99
C ARG A 258 -14.07 12.51 -3.42
N GLN A 259 -13.82 11.31 -2.90
CA GLN A 259 -14.84 10.45 -2.33
C GLN A 259 -14.41 10.01 -0.94
N PHE A 260 -15.31 10.16 0.02
CA PHE A 260 -15.15 9.70 1.40
C PHE A 260 -16.15 8.59 1.65
N VAL A 261 -15.67 7.44 2.10
CA VAL A 261 -16.47 6.23 2.18
C VAL A 261 -16.47 5.71 3.60
N LEU A 262 -17.65 5.38 4.13
CA LEU A 262 -17.82 4.72 5.42
C LEU A 262 -18.40 3.31 5.18
N SER A 263 -17.77 2.29 5.77
CA SER A 263 -18.17 0.90 5.60
C SER A 263 -17.83 0.08 6.84
N PRO A 264 -18.63 -0.93 7.21
CA PRO A 264 -18.15 -2.00 8.08
C PRO A 264 -16.91 -2.65 7.48
N ASP A 265 -16.10 -3.29 8.32
CA ASP A 265 -14.93 -4.05 7.87
C ASP A 265 -14.65 -5.25 8.77
N ILE A 266 -13.88 -6.19 8.25
CA ILE A 266 -13.43 -7.39 8.95
C ILE A 266 -11.93 -7.36 9.14
N ASP A 267 -11.49 -7.43 10.40
CA ASP A 267 -10.08 -7.64 10.72
C ASP A 267 -9.74 -9.13 10.63
N LEU A 268 -9.19 -9.53 9.51
CA LEU A 268 -8.83 -10.91 9.24
C LEU A 268 -7.77 -11.46 10.23
N THR A 269 -6.97 -10.57 10.83
CA THR A 269 -5.92 -10.97 11.78
C THR A 269 -6.48 -11.37 13.15
N ARG A 270 -7.71 -10.94 13.46
CA ARG A 270 -8.40 -11.17 14.73
C ARG A 270 -9.47 -12.27 14.68
N ILE A 271 -9.63 -12.91 13.52
CA ILE A 271 -10.51 -14.08 13.40
C ILE A 271 -9.87 -15.24 14.17
N PRO A 272 -10.59 -15.85 15.12
CA PRO A 272 -10.07 -16.96 15.90
C PRO A 272 -9.94 -18.22 15.02
N VAL A 273 -8.72 -18.61 14.68
CA VAL A 273 -8.40 -19.81 13.90
C VAL A 273 -7.20 -20.51 14.51
N ASP A 274 -7.29 -21.83 14.68
CA ASP A 274 -6.23 -22.66 15.25
C ASP A 274 -5.22 -23.12 14.20
N ASN A 275 -5.64 -23.21 12.94
CA ASN A 275 -4.78 -23.65 11.84
C ASN A 275 -3.74 -22.57 11.50
N LYS A 276 -2.44 -22.90 11.70
CA LYS A 276 -1.32 -21.97 11.45
C LYS A 276 -1.27 -21.47 10.00
N PHE A 277 -1.51 -22.34 9.03
CA PHE A 277 -1.53 -21.93 7.60
C PHE A 277 -2.65 -20.93 7.33
N LEU A 278 -3.87 -21.22 7.79
CA LEU A 278 -5.02 -20.31 7.62
C LEU A 278 -4.78 -18.97 8.32
N LYS A 279 -4.23 -18.98 9.55
CA LYS A 279 -3.86 -17.76 10.28
C LYS A 279 -2.87 -16.90 9.49
N THR A 280 -1.84 -17.52 8.92
CA THR A 280 -0.86 -16.80 8.07
C THR A 280 -1.50 -16.26 6.80
N THR A 281 -2.35 -17.04 6.14
CA THR A 281 -3.09 -16.61 4.94
C THR A 281 -3.98 -15.41 5.24
N LEU A 282 -4.76 -15.44 6.33
CA LEU A 282 -5.61 -14.33 6.76
C LEU A 282 -4.78 -13.08 7.08
N LYS A 283 -3.61 -13.25 7.71
CA LYS A 283 -2.70 -12.14 7.98
C LYS A 283 -2.15 -11.52 6.69
N VAL A 284 -1.77 -12.35 5.71
CA VAL A 284 -1.32 -11.86 4.39
C VAL A 284 -2.43 -11.12 3.65
N LEU A 285 -3.66 -11.63 3.70
CA LEU A 285 -4.80 -11.01 3.03
C LEU A 285 -5.37 -9.79 3.78
N SER A 286 -4.90 -9.52 5.00
CA SER A 286 -5.48 -8.47 5.86
C SER A 286 -5.32 -7.04 5.31
N PHE A 287 -4.40 -6.83 4.35
CA PHE A 287 -4.26 -5.54 3.67
C PHE A 287 -5.41 -5.24 2.70
N ILE A 288 -6.20 -6.26 2.31
CA ILE A 288 -7.35 -6.10 1.41
C ILE A 288 -8.59 -5.77 2.24
N LYS A 289 -9.30 -4.72 1.86
CA LYS A 289 -10.64 -4.44 2.38
C LYS A 289 -11.63 -5.44 1.78
N ILE A 290 -12.33 -6.16 2.65
CA ILE A 290 -13.40 -7.06 2.22
C ILE A 290 -14.57 -6.22 1.70
N PRO A 291 -15.13 -6.53 0.51
CA PRO A 291 -16.29 -5.83 -0.02
C PRO A 291 -17.49 -5.93 0.92
N MET A 292 -18.04 -4.78 1.30
CA MET A 292 -19.18 -4.68 2.23
C MET A 292 -20.05 -3.49 1.84
N PRO A 293 -21.27 -3.38 2.39
CA PRO A 293 -22.10 -2.20 2.20
C PRO A 293 -21.36 -0.93 2.61
N ALA A 294 -21.53 0.15 1.84
CA ALA A 294 -20.86 1.40 2.11
C ALA A 294 -21.72 2.61 1.78
N VAL A 295 -21.43 3.67 2.50
CA VAL A 295 -21.97 5.01 2.24
C VAL A 295 -20.85 5.87 1.75
N MET A 296 -21.02 6.55 0.61
CA MET A 296 -20.06 7.42 0.00
C MET A 296 -20.60 8.84 -0.07
N LEU A 297 -19.76 9.80 0.32
CA LEU A 297 -19.98 11.23 0.13
C LEU A 297 -18.89 11.76 -0.79
N ASP A 298 -19.26 12.39 -1.90
CA ASP A 298 -18.30 13.02 -2.78
C ASP A 298 -18.09 14.52 -2.48
N SER A 299 -17.06 15.11 -3.09
CA SER A 299 -16.74 16.55 -2.92
C SER A 299 -17.80 17.51 -3.52
N ASN A 300 -18.78 17.00 -4.26
CA ASN A 300 -19.91 17.78 -4.79
C ASN A 300 -21.13 17.72 -3.84
N GLY A 301 -21.03 16.99 -2.71
CA GLY A 301 -22.10 16.80 -1.75
C GLY A 301 -23.09 15.69 -2.15
N CYS A 302 -22.75 14.87 -3.15
CA CYS A 302 -23.58 13.74 -3.53
C CYS A 302 -23.38 12.57 -2.58
N PHE A 303 -24.49 12.02 -2.09
CA PHE A 303 -24.50 10.90 -1.15
C PHE A 303 -24.98 9.64 -1.88
N THR A 304 -24.14 8.60 -1.89
CA THR A 304 -24.44 7.37 -2.61
C THR A 304 -24.33 6.15 -1.69
N TRP A 305 -25.29 5.25 -1.78
CA TRP A 305 -25.28 3.96 -1.11
C TRP A 305 -24.80 2.86 -2.05
N HIS A 306 -23.89 2.01 -1.57
CA HIS A 306 -23.41 0.83 -2.27
C HIS A 306 -23.72 -0.42 -1.44
N TRP A 307 -24.36 -1.42 -2.04
CA TRP A 307 -24.58 -2.73 -1.39
C TRP A 307 -23.27 -3.52 -1.23
N LEU A 308 -22.38 -3.40 -2.19
CA LEU A 308 -21.01 -3.92 -2.15
C LEU A 308 -20.10 -2.86 -2.74
N TYR A 309 -19.16 -2.40 -1.94
CA TYR A 309 -18.11 -1.46 -2.35
C TYR A 309 -16.74 -2.14 -2.29
N PHE A 310 -15.98 -1.97 -3.36
CA PHE A 310 -14.67 -2.57 -3.53
C PHE A 310 -13.56 -1.54 -3.38
#